data_2ea9edd9f85dc6983222dfb7613cf938
#
_entry.id   2ea9edd9f85dc6983222dfb7613cf938
#
_cell.length_a   1.000
_cell.length_b   1.000
_cell.length_c   1.000
_cell.angle_alpha   90.00
_cell.angle_beta   90.00
_cell.angle_gamma   90.00
#
_symmetry.space_group_name_H-M   'P 1'
#
loop_
_entity.id
_entity.type
_entity.pdbx_description
1 polymer ?
#
loop_
_entity_poly.entity_id
_entity_poly.type
_entity_poly.pdbx_seq_one_letter_code
_entity_poly.pdbx_strand_id
1 'polypeptide(L)'
;SLLFECPFIYVNRVGGEDEILFDGASFVMNGADVSHELASFQAQQHAFVLEDLKGTYGEKPVFRVENTWEGLFSPRLDYSKDLPTLKVWSDAECLEVFKALQFGLQEYAKKSGFKKFLVALSGGMDSALVLAIVKLSLQKDQSVEAIYMPSVHSSPLSTQLSEDMCGRLGIPLSYFPIKFLHATVKNAFKQN
;
A
#
# COMPACT_ATOMS: atom_id res chain seq x y z
N SER A 1 1.67 -23.46 17.28
CA SER A 1 1.48 -23.67 18.72
C SER A 1 0.91 -25.06 19.03
N LEU A 2 -0.15 -25.51 18.33
CA LEU A 2 -0.79 -26.83 18.54
C LEU A 2 0.18 -28.01 18.34
N LEU A 3 1.06 -27.95 17.34
CA LEU A 3 1.99 -29.04 17.02
C LEU A 3 3.00 -29.31 18.15
N PHE A 4 3.49 -28.24 18.78
CA PHE A 4 4.55 -28.33 19.78
C PHE A 4 4.02 -28.23 21.22
N GLU A 5 2.71 -28.06 21.41
CA GLU A 5 2.06 -27.90 22.72
C GLU A 5 2.72 -26.82 23.58
N CYS A 6 3.09 -25.72 22.91
CA CYS A 6 3.67 -24.57 23.58
C CYS A 6 3.16 -23.26 22.93
N PRO A 7 3.18 -22.14 23.65
CA PRO A 7 2.88 -20.84 23.08
C PRO A 7 3.82 -20.54 21.92
N PHE A 8 3.29 -19.91 20.89
CA PHE A 8 4.06 -19.46 19.73
C PHE A 8 4.07 -17.92 19.73
N ILE A 9 5.25 -17.35 19.77
CA ILE A 9 5.44 -15.89 19.76
C ILE A 9 6.06 -15.51 18.42
N TYR A 10 5.33 -14.73 17.65
CA TYR A 10 5.80 -14.14 16.41
C TYR A 10 6.16 -12.69 16.65
N VAL A 11 7.41 -12.33 16.37
CA VAL A 11 7.90 -10.95 16.47
C VAL A 11 8.34 -10.49 15.10
N ASN A 12 7.68 -9.46 14.59
CA ASN A 12 8.00 -8.86 13.32
C ASN A 12 8.49 -7.42 13.54
N ARG A 13 9.32 -6.94 12.60
CA ARG A 13 9.76 -5.54 12.61
C ARG A 13 8.69 -4.62 12.03
N VAL A 14 8.78 -3.34 12.34
CA VAL A 14 8.02 -2.27 11.71
C VAL A 14 8.97 -1.41 10.89
N GLY A 15 8.65 -1.10 9.65
CA GLY A 15 9.46 -0.23 8.79
C GLY A 15 9.31 -0.52 7.32
N GLY A 16 9.89 0.32 6.47
CA GLY A 16 10.00 0.11 5.04
C GLY A 16 11.46 -0.07 4.64
N GLU A 17 11.77 -1.04 3.79
CA GLU A 17 13.10 -1.26 3.21
C GLU A 17 12.97 -1.58 1.74
N ASP A 18 13.50 -0.72 0.90
CA ASP A 18 13.37 -0.81 -0.56
C ASP A 18 11.89 -0.96 -0.97
N GLU A 19 11.50 -2.08 -1.55
CA GLU A 19 10.14 -2.37 -2.00
C GLU A 19 9.30 -3.14 -0.96
N ILE A 20 9.86 -3.42 0.23
CA ILE A 20 9.22 -4.24 1.26
C ILE A 20 8.76 -3.37 2.43
N LEU A 21 7.50 -3.55 2.82
CA LEU A 21 6.94 -3.01 4.05
C LEU A 21 6.81 -4.12 5.10
N PHE A 22 7.33 -3.85 6.28
CA PHE A 22 7.18 -4.70 7.45
C PHE A 22 6.12 -4.09 8.34
N ASP A 23 5.01 -4.78 8.45
CA ASP A 23 3.82 -4.29 9.14
C ASP A 23 3.92 -4.36 10.67
N GLY A 24 4.87 -5.11 11.21
CA GLY A 24 4.89 -5.41 12.62
C GLY A 24 3.89 -6.49 12.96
N ALA A 25 2.68 -6.12 13.33
CA ALA A 25 1.57 -7.03 13.66
C ALA A 25 2.03 -8.30 14.41
N SER A 26 2.95 -8.11 15.37
CA SER A 26 3.50 -9.20 16.18
C SER A 26 2.41 -9.81 17.04
N PHE A 27 2.41 -11.12 17.22
CA PHE A 27 1.33 -11.81 17.93
C PHE A 27 1.81 -12.98 18.77
N VAL A 28 0.96 -13.39 19.70
CA VAL A 28 1.12 -14.60 20.50
C VAL A 28 -0.04 -15.54 20.23
N MET A 29 0.27 -16.76 19.83
CA MET A 29 -0.70 -17.85 19.70
C MET A 29 -0.61 -18.79 20.89
N ASN A 30 -1.77 -19.18 21.38
CA ASN A 30 -1.89 -20.17 22.45
C ASN A 30 -2.90 -21.24 22.00
N GLY A 31 -2.42 -22.40 21.65
CA GLY A 31 -3.23 -23.38 20.94
C GLY A 31 -3.59 -22.92 19.53
N ALA A 32 -4.89 -22.87 19.20
CA ALA A 32 -5.41 -22.38 17.93
C ALA A 32 -5.70 -20.87 17.94
N ASP A 33 -5.69 -20.24 19.11
CA ASP A 33 -6.17 -18.87 19.28
C ASP A 33 -5.02 -17.87 19.34
N VAL A 34 -5.22 -16.70 18.74
CA VAL A 34 -4.36 -15.54 18.92
C VAL A 34 -4.76 -14.86 20.22
N SER A 35 -3.91 -14.97 21.25
CA SER A 35 -4.19 -14.40 22.57
C SER A 35 -3.82 -12.91 22.67
N HIS A 36 -2.79 -12.47 21.92
CA HIS A 36 -2.32 -11.10 21.89
C HIS A 36 -1.86 -10.76 20.49
N GLU A 37 -2.23 -9.59 20.03
CA GLU A 37 -1.81 -9.05 18.73
C GLU A 37 -1.48 -7.56 18.86
N LEU A 38 -0.39 -7.13 18.28
CA LEU A 38 0.02 -5.73 18.21
C LEU A 38 -0.51 -5.10 16.93
N ALA A 39 -0.73 -3.80 16.96
CA ALA A 39 -1.26 -3.08 15.80
C ALA A 39 -0.25 -3.04 14.66
N SER A 40 -0.77 -3.10 13.43
CA SER A 40 0.01 -2.95 12.20
C SER A 40 0.56 -1.54 12.07
N PHE A 41 1.75 -1.42 11.48
CA PHE A 41 2.44 -0.17 11.15
C PHE A 41 2.74 0.75 12.33
N GLN A 42 2.84 0.18 13.53
CA GLN A 42 3.17 0.90 14.76
C GLN A 42 4.23 0.16 15.55
N ALA A 43 5.30 0.86 15.95
CA ALA A 43 6.28 0.30 16.87
C ALA A 43 5.66 0.21 18.27
N GLN A 44 5.51 -1.00 18.78
CA GLN A 44 4.89 -1.28 20.06
C GLN A 44 5.70 -2.28 20.87
N GLN A 45 5.49 -2.28 22.20
CA GLN A 45 6.02 -3.26 23.12
C GLN A 45 4.87 -3.78 23.99
N HIS A 46 4.88 -5.07 24.23
CA HIS A 46 3.94 -5.70 25.15
C HIS A 46 4.68 -6.66 26.06
N ALA A 47 4.35 -6.64 27.36
CA ALA A 47 4.85 -7.57 28.35
C ALA A 47 3.71 -8.48 28.82
N PHE A 48 3.98 -9.76 28.89
CA PHE A 48 3.03 -10.75 29.39
C PHE A 48 3.74 -11.77 30.29
N VAL A 49 2.97 -12.45 31.15
CA VAL A 49 3.50 -13.50 32.03
C VAL A 49 3.34 -14.83 31.29
N LEU A 50 4.40 -15.63 31.20
CA LEU A 50 4.38 -16.91 30.49
C LEU A 50 3.35 -17.90 31.05
N GLU A 51 3.05 -17.81 32.35
CA GLU A 51 2.03 -18.64 32.99
C GLU A 51 0.61 -18.36 32.47
N ASP A 52 0.34 -17.14 32.03
CA ASP A 52 -0.94 -16.77 31.43
C ASP A 52 -1.12 -17.35 30.01
N LEU A 53 -0.03 -17.85 29.42
CA LEU A 53 -0.03 -18.47 28.11
C LEU A 53 -0.24 -20.00 28.13
N LYS A 54 -0.67 -20.56 29.24
CA LYS A 54 -1.05 -21.97 29.33
C LYS A 54 -2.39 -22.19 28.65
N GLY A 55 -2.34 -22.60 27.39
CA GLY A 55 -3.52 -22.95 26.61
C GLY A 55 -3.90 -24.42 26.72
N THR A 56 -5.15 -24.72 26.42
CA THR A 56 -5.59 -26.08 26.10
C THR A 56 -5.19 -26.42 24.68
N TYR A 57 -4.29 -27.37 24.55
CA TYR A 57 -3.87 -27.88 23.25
C TYR A 57 -4.78 -29.05 22.89
N GLY A 58 -5.60 -28.88 21.87
CA GLY A 58 -6.48 -29.94 21.35
C GLY A 58 -5.72 -31.02 20.58
N GLU A 59 -6.43 -31.84 19.81
CA GLU A 59 -5.81 -32.84 18.96
C GLU A 59 -4.80 -32.25 18.00
N LYS A 60 -3.62 -32.87 17.90
CA LYS A 60 -2.56 -32.41 17.00
C LYS A 60 -3.03 -32.48 15.55
N PRO A 61 -2.95 -31.40 14.79
CA PRO A 61 -3.26 -31.47 13.38
C PRO A 61 -2.28 -32.39 12.67
N VAL A 62 -2.79 -33.33 11.90
CA VAL A 62 -1.98 -34.19 11.03
C VAL A 62 -1.65 -33.38 9.79
N PHE A 63 -0.46 -32.78 9.74
CA PHE A 63 0.04 -32.18 8.52
C PHE A 63 0.55 -33.29 7.59
N ARG A 64 -0.19 -33.58 6.53
CA ARG A 64 0.39 -34.31 5.38
C ARG A 64 1.17 -33.29 4.57
N VAL A 65 2.48 -33.36 4.65
CA VAL A 65 3.34 -32.70 3.67
C VAL A 65 3.27 -33.58 2.41
N GLU A 66 2.37 -33.24 1.51
CA GLU A 66 2.43 -33.80 0.15
C GLU A 66 3.63 -33.13 -0.54
N ASN A 67 4.76 -33.84 -0.52
CA ASN A 67 5.97 -33.45 -1.27
C ASN A 67 5.73 -33.63 -2.77
N THR A 68 4.84 -32.84 -3.33
CA THR A 68 4.73 -32.72 -4.78
C THR A 68 5.36 -31.42 -5.19
N TRP A 69 6.60 -31.48 -5.68
CA TRP A 69 7.25 -30.39 -6.40
C TRP A 69 6.40 -29.85 -7.55
N GLU A 70 5.40 -30.59 -7.96
CA GLU A 70 4.39 -30.24 -8.96
C GLU A 70 3.53 -29.03 -8.53
N GLY A 71 3.35 -28.80 -7.24
CA GLY A 71 2.64 -27.62 -6.72
C GLY A 71 3.44 -26.32 -6.77
N LEU A 72 4.77 -26.38 -6.90
CA LEU A 72 5.62 -25.20 -7.00
C LEU A 72 5.64 -24.60 -8.42
N PHE A 73 5.31 -25.41 -9.42
CA PHE A 73 5.13 -24.94 -10.78
C PHE A 73 3.63 -24.95 -11.06
N SER A 74 2.93 -23.93 -10.57
CA SER A 74 1.54 -23.71 -10.97
C SER A 74 1.45 -23.81 -12.48
N PRO A 75 0.52 -24.63 -13.04
CA PRO A 75 0.28 -24.62 -14.46
C PRO A 75 0.02 -23.17 -14.87
N ARG A 76 0.61 -22.73 -15.97
CA ARG A 76 0.38 -21.38 -16.49
C ARG A 76 -1.12 -21.15 -16.51
N LEU A 77 -1.59 -20.18 -15.73
CA LEU A 77 -3.00 -19.81 -15.70
C LEU A 77 -3.43 -19.57 -17.15
N ASP A 78 -4.39 -20.35 -17.60
CA ASP A 78 -5.03 -20.11 -18.89
C ASP A 78 -5.99 -18.94 -18.71
N TYR A 79 -5.46 -17.73 -18.88
CA TYR A 79 -6.21 -16.48 -18.75
C TYR A 79 -7.46 -16.41 -19.65
N SER A 80 -7.62 -17.37 -20.58
CA SER A 80 -8.82 -17.45 -21.41
C SER A 80 -9.98 -18.18 -20.74
N LYS A 81 -9.71 -18.98 -19.69
CA LYS A 81 -10.70 -19.81 -19.01
C LYS A 81 -10.91 -19.46 -17.54
N ASP A 82 -9.85 -19.02 -16.88
CA ASP A 82 -9.84 -18.74 -15.44
C ASP A 82 -9.54 -17.26 -15.19
N LEU A 83 -10.43 -16.38 -15.60
CA LEU A 83 -10.42 -15.03 -15.05
C LEU A 83 -10.72 -15.16 -13.56
N PRO A 84 -9.75 -14.82 -12.67
CA PRO A 84 -10.02 -14.85 -11.25
C PRO A 84 -11.22 -13.95 -10.99
N THR A 85 -12.22 -14.47 -10.31
CA THR A 85 -13.34 -13.66 -9.83
C THR A 85 -12.70 -12.51 -9.04
N LEU A 86 -12.89 -11.27 -9.50
CA LEU A 86 -12.35 -10.11 -8.80
C LEU A 86 -12.90 -10.14 -7.38
N LYS A 87 -12.02 -10.39 -6.41
CA LYS A 87 -12.39 -10.32 -5.00
C LYS A 87 -12.73 -8.86 -4.68
N VAL A 88 -13.96 -8.63 -4.29
CA VAL A 88 -14.36 -7.32 -3.73
C VAL A 88 -13.79 -7.26 -2.31
N TRP A 89 -12.90 -6.30 -2.08
CA TRP A 89 -12.33 -6.07 -0.76
C TRP A 89 -13.37 -5.47 0.18
N SER A 90 -13.36 -5.89 1.42
CA SER A 90 -14.11 -5.25 2.50
C SER A 90 -13.51 -3.87 2.83
N ASP A 91 -14.30 -3.02 3.47
CA ASP A 91 -13.82 -1.71 3.93
C ASP A 91 -12.61 -1.84 4.88
N ALA A 92 -12.57 -2.89 5.69
CA ALA A 92 -11.45 -3.16 6.59
C ALA A 92 -10.15 -3.49 5.82
N GLU A 93 -10.23 -4.34 4.80
CA GLU A 93 -9.09 -4.67 3.93
C GLU A 93 -8.62 -3.43 3.15
N CYS A 94 -9.54 -2.63 2.63
CA CYS A 94 -9.21 -1.36 1.97
C CYS A 94 -8.50 -0.39 2.91
N LEU A 95 -8.98 -0.28 4.16
CA LEU A 95 -8.37 0.60 5.16
C LEU A 95 -6.97 0.14 5.54
N GLU A 96 -6.75 -1.16 5.64
CA GLU A 96 -5.43 -1.72 5.95
C GLU A 96 -4.43 -1.42 4.83
N VAL A 97 -4.81 -1.66 3.57
CA VAL A 97 -3.99 -1.29 2.41
C VAL A 97 -3.72 0.21 2.35
N PHE A 98 -4.72 1.02 2.65
CA PHE A 98 -4.56 2.47 2.69
C PHE A 98 -3.53 2.89 3.75
N LYS A 99 -3.58 2.31 4.96
CA LYS A 99 -2.58 2.53 6.02
C LYS A 99 -1.18 2.08 5.59
N ALA A 100 -1.08 0.93 4.92
CA ALA A 100 0.19 0.44 4.37
C ALA A 100 0.80 1.43 3.37
N LEU A 101 -0.01 1.96 2.45
CA LEU A 101 0.44 2.96 1.46
C LEU A 101 0.90 4.26 2.12
N GLN A 102 0.17 4.75 3.12
CA GLN A 102 0.57 5.94 3.88
C GLN A 102 1.88 5.71 4.64
N PHE A 103 1.98 4.55 5.31
CA PHE A 103 3.17 4.18 6.06
C PHE A 103 4.40 4.07 5.14
N GLY A 104 4.27 3.38 4.00
CA GLY A 104 5.35 3.23 3.03
C GLY A 104 5.84 4.57 2.48
N LEU A 105 4.91 5.46 2.13
CA LEU A 105 5.24 6.81 1.69
C LEU A 105 6.03 7.58 2.75
N GLN A 106 5.61 7.50 4.01
CA GLN A 106 6.26 8.22 5.12
C GLN A 106 7.63 7.64 5.46
N GLU A 107 7.79 6.32 5.47
CA GLU A 107 9.09 5.69 5.70
C GLU A 107 10.08 6.06 4.58
N TYR A 108 9.63 6.07 3.33
CA TYR A 108 10.45 6.50 2.20
C TYR A 108 10.85 7.98 2.32
N ALA A 109 9.88 8.85 2.57
CA ALA A 109 10.12 10.29 2.72
C ALA A 109 11.07 10.60 3.88
N LYS A 110 10.89 9.92 5.01
CA LYS A 110 11.74 10.07 6.20
C LYS A 110 13.18 9.63 5.93
N LYS A 111 13.37 8.48 5.33
CA LYS A 111 14.71 7.95 4.98
C LYS A 111 15.43 8.81 3.95
N SER A 112 14.68 9.35 2.98
CA SER A 112 15.22 10.22 1.92
C SER A 112 15.32 11.70 2.32
N GLY A 113 14.79 12.08 3.46
CA GLY A 113 14.77 13.47 3.92
C GLY A 113 13.80 14.37 3.15
N PHE A 114 12.81 13.81 2.44
CA PHE A 114 11.87 14.58 1.63
C PHE A 114 10.82 15.28 2.50
N LYS A 115 10.66 16.58 2.25
CA LYS A 115 9.67 17.44 2.92
C LYS A 115 8.63 18.01 1.97
N LYS A 116 8.86 17.93 0.67
CA LYS A 116 7.95 18.43 -0.34
C LYS A 116 7.58 17.33 -1.31
N PHE A 117 6.31 17.22 -1.57
CA PHE A 117 5.76 16.27 -2.55
C PHE A 117 5.16 17.05 -3.71
N LEU A 118 5.38 16.55 -4.91
CA LEU A 118 4.76 17.06 -6.12
C LEU A 118 3.95 15.92 -6.75
N VAL A 119 2.67 16.12 -6.96
CA VAL A 119 1.77 15.12 -7.54
C VAL A 119 1.21 15.63 -8.87
N ALA A 120 1.49 14.90 -9.94
CA ALA A 120 0.89 15.17 -11.25
C ALA A 120 -0.56 14.70 -11.28
N LEU A 121 -1.49 15.61 -11.58
CA LEU A 121 -2.90 15.30 -11.75
C LEU A 121 -3.26 15.17 -13.22
N SER A 122 -4.11 14.21 -13.54
CA SER A 122 -4.68 13.99 -14.87
C SER A 122 -6.17 14.24 -14.94
N GLY A 123 -6.82 14.47 -13.80
CA GLY A 123 -8.27 14.46 -13.65
C GLY A 123 -8.85 13.04 -13.55
N GLY A 124 -8.01 12.00 -13.58
CA GLY A 124 -8.41 10.60 -13.40
C GLY A 124 -8.38 10.16 -11.94
N MET A 125 -9.03 9.04 -11.65
CA MET A 125 -9.19 8.49 -10.31
C MET A 125 -7.85 8.13 -9.66
N ASP A 126 -6.94 7.52 -10.42
CA ASP A 126 -5.65 7.04 -9.89
C ASP A 126 -4.80 8.19 -9.35
N SER A 127 -4.66 9.27 -10.14
CA SER A 127 -3.91 10.46 -9.70
C SER A 127 -4.58 11.20 -8.55
N ALA A 128 -5.92 11.18 -8.49
CA ALA A 128 -6.69 11.73 -7.38
C ALA A 128 -6.47 10.92 -6.10
N LEU A 129 -6.47 9.59 -6.20
CA LEU A 129 -6.17 8.70 -5.07
C LEU A 129 -4.76 8.92 -4.53
N VAL A 130 -3.76 9.01 -5.42
CA VAL A 130 -2.37 9.31 -5.03
C VAL A 130 -2.30 10.65 -4.28
N LEU A 131 -2.97 11.69 -4.78
CA LEU A 131 -2.99 13.01 -4.12
C LEU A 131 -3.63 12.93 -2.73
N ALA A 132 -4.72 12.18 -2.59
CA ALA A 132 -5.40 11.97 -1.30
C ALA A 132 -4.49 11.23 -0.31
N ILE A 133 -3.82 10.15 -0.74
CA ILE A 133 -2.87 9.40 0.09
C ILE A 133 -1.75 10.33 0.57
N VAL A 134 -1.13 11.08 -0.34
CA VAL A 134 -0.05 12.03 0.01
C VAL A 134 -0.56 13.05 1.02
N LYS A 135 -1.70 13.69 0.75
CA LYS A 135 -2.28 14.72 1.64
C LYS A 135 -2.54 14.21 3.05
N LEU A 136 -3.12 13.00 3.17
CA LEU A 136 -3.45 12.39 4.44
C LEU A 136 -2.24 11.81 5.18
N SER A 137 -1.12 11.68 4.50
CA SER A 137 0.14 11.20 5.08
C SER A 137 1.05 12.32 5.58
N LEU A 138 0.78 13.59 5.24
CA LEU A 138 1.69 14.70 5.54
C LEU A 138 1.96 14.85 7.04
N GLN A 139 3.23 15.02 7.36
CA GLN A 139 3.69 15.41 8.70
C GLN A 139 3.73 16.94 8.82
N LYS A 140 3.93 17.45 10.04
CA LYS A 140 3.87 18.89 10.37
C LYS A 140 4.79 19.79 9.52
N ASP A 141 5.94 19.26 9.11
CA ASP A 141 6.97 19.99 8.37
C ASP A 141 6.99 19.62 6.88
N GLN A 142 5.97 18.92 6.40
CA GLN A 142 5.83 18.47 5.02
C GLN A 142 4.73 19.24 4.29
N SER A 143 4.89 19.34 2.98
CA SER A 143 3.92 19.99 2.10
C SER A 143 3.72 19.20 0.82
N VAL A 144 2.57 19.38 0.19
CA VAL A 144 2.25 18.83 -1.14
C VAL A 144 1.77 19.94 -2.06
N GLU A 145 2.18 19.87 -3.30
CA GLU A 145 1.71 20.68 -4.41
C GLU A 145 1.24 19.75 -5.53
N ALA A 146 0.15 20.09 -6.18
CA ALA A 146 -0.31 19.39 -7.36
C ALA A 146 0.09 20.16 -8.62
N ILE A 147 0.43 19.43 -9.69
CA ILE A 147 0.72 19.99 -10.99
C ILE A 147 -0.21 19.39 -12.04
N TYR A 148 -0.86 20.25 -12.81
CA TYR A 148 -1.65 19.85 -13.96
C TYR A 148 -0.92 20.21 -15.25
N MET A 149 -0.75 19.22 -16.12
CA MET A 149 0.03 19.36 -17.36
C MET A 149 -0.87 19.19 -18.59
N PRO A 150 -1.70 20.20 -18.94
CA PRO A 150 -2.61 20.08 -20.07
C PRO A 150 -1.86 19.99 -21.39
N SER A 151 -2.33 19.06 -22.24
CA SER A 151 -1.94 18.88 -23.63
C SER A 151 -3.06 19.35 -24.56
N VAL A 152 -2.84 19.22 -25.88
CA VAL A 152 -3.90 19.45 -26.89
C VAL A 152 -5.01 18.40 -26.83
N HIS A 153 -4.79 17.30 -26.12
CA HIS A 153 -5.73 16.20 -25.97
C HIS A 153 -6.46 16.21 -24.61
N SER A 154 -6.10 17.13 -23.72
CA SER A 154 -6.72 17.23 -22.41
C SER A 154 -8.14 17.76 -22.51
N SER A 155 -9.10 17.07 -21.86
CA SER A 155 -10.49 17.50 -21.85
C SER A 155 -10.72 18.64 -20.83
N PRO A 156 -11.70 19.53 -21.08
CA PRO A 156 -12.11 20.52 -20.07
C PRO A 156 -12.51 19.87 -18.72
N LEU A 157 -13.13 18.69 -18.77
CA LEU A 157 -13.51 17.94 -17.58
C LEU A 157 -12.29 17.55 -16.74
N SER A 158 -11.19 17.12 -17.37
CA SER A 158 -9.95 16.79 -16.65
C SER A 158 -9.39 17.99 -15.86
N THR A 159 -9.47 19.17 -16.46
CA THR A 159 -9.09 20.42 -15.78
C THR A 159 -9.97 20.69 -14.59
N GLN A 160 -11.27 20.68 -14.78
CA GLN A 160 -12.26 20.93 -13.73
C GLN A 160 -12.12 19.94 -12.56
N LEU A 161 -11.97 18.63 -12.85
CA LEU A 161 -11.81 17.62 -11.82
C LEU A 161 -10.52 17.82 -11.01
N SER A 162 -9.42 18.24 -11.66
CA SER A 162 -8.17 18.53 -10.98
C SER A 162 -8.29 19.76 -10.08
N GLU A 163 -8.97 20.82 -10.54
CA GLU A 163 -9.25 22.02 -9.75
C GLU A 163 -10.15 21.71 -8.55
N ASP A 164 -11.25 20.99 -8.77
CA ASP A 164 -12.20 20.61 -7.71
C ASP A 164 -11.53 19.77 -6.63
N MET A 165 -10.71 18.80 -7.03
CA MET A 165 -9.97 17.95 -6.09
C MET A 165 -9.00 18.77 -5.24
N CYS A 166 -8.21 19.62 -5.87
CA CYS A 166 -7.26 20.49 -5.17
C CYS A 166 -7.98 21.48 -4.24
N GLY A 167 -9.06 22.07 -4.70
CA GLY A 167 -9.88 22.98 -3.89
C GLY A 167 -10.44 22.30 -2.63
N ARG A 168 -11.00 21.09 -2.77
CA ARG A 168 -11.53 20.31 -1.63
C ARG A 168 -10.46 19.91 -0.62
N LEU A 169 -9.26 19.59 -1.08
CA LEU A 169 -8.15 19.17 -0.21
C LEU A 169 -7.31 20.34 0.32
N GLY A 170 -7.56 21.55 -0.14
CA GLY A 170 -6.75 22.73 0.22
C GLY A 170 -5.30 22.57 -0.24
N ILE A 171 -5.09 22.11 -1.48
CA ILE A 171 -3.77 21.88 -2.06
C ILE A 171 -3.56 22.88 -3.19
N PRO A 172 -2.40 23.59 -3.25
CA PRO A 172 -2.09 24.46 -4.37
C PRO A 172 -1.95 23.64 -5.67
N LEU A 173 -2.51 24.17 -6.76
CA LEU A 173 -2.46 23.59 -8.09
C LEU A 173 -1.67 24.51 -9.01
N SER A 174 -0.57 24.00 -9.56
CA SER A 174 0.23 24.65 -10.58
C SER A 174 -0.10 24.13 -11.97
N TYR A 175 -0.07 25.00 -12.99
CA TYR A 175 -0.29 24.64 -14.38
C TYR A 175 1.02 24.63 -15.15
N PHE A 176 1.30 23.51 -15.83
CA PHE A 176 2.46 23.37 -16.70
C PHE A 176 2.03 22.84 -18.08
N PRO A 177 1.54 23.71 -18.99
CA PRO A 177 1.06 23.28 -20.32
C PRO A 177 2.16 22.64 -21.17
N ILE A 178 1.99 21.37 -21.53
CA ILE A 178 2.97 20.59 -22.30
C ILE A 178 2.74 20.64 -23.82
N LYS A 179 1.75 21.39 -24.29
CA LYS A 179 1.39 21.47 -25.71
C LYS A 179 2.56 21.90 -26.63
N PHE A 180 3.39 22.81 -26.15
CA PHE A 180 4.54 23.29 -26.93
C PHE A 180 5.67 22.25 -26.97
N LEU A 181 5.94 21.57 -25.87
CA LEU A 181 6.91 20.47 -25.84
C LEU A 181 6.48 19.35 -26.78
N HIS A 182 5.22 18.98 -26.75
CA HIS A 182 4.66 17.96 -27.63
C HIS A 182 4.79 18.37 -29.11
N ALA A 183 4.48 19.63 -29.47
CA ALA A 183 4.62 20.13 -30.81
C ALA A 183 6.10 20.11 -31.27
N THR A 184 7.04 20.51 -30.43
CA THR A 184 8.48 20.49 -30.71
C THR A 184 8.98 19.08 -31.00
N VAL A 185 8.65 18.11 -30.12
CA VAL A 185 9.02 16.71 -30.31
C VAL A 185 8.42 16.15 -31.59
N LYS A 186 7.13 16.39 -31.85
CA LYS A 186 6.46 15.94 -33.08
C LYS A 186 7.08 16.49 -34.33
N ASN A 187 7.51 17.76 -34.31
CA ASN A 187 8.18 18.39 -35.47
C ASN A 187 9.58 17.82 -35.69
N ALA A 188 10.33 17.52 -34.64
CA ALA A 188 11.64 16.89 -34.75
C ALA A 188 11.55 15.50 -35.41
N PHE A 189 10.52 14.70 -35.10
CA PHE A 189 10.30 13.40 -35.74
C PHE A 189 9.76 13.48 -37.18
N LYS A 190 9.18 14.60 -37.59
CA LYS A 190 8.68 14.77 -38.97
C LYS A 190 9.76 15.22 -39.95
N GLN A 191 10.91 15.66 -39.48
CA GLN A 191 12.02 16.12 -40.29
C GLN A 191 13.01 15.01 -40.69
N ASN A 192 12.74 13.76 -40.25
CA ASN A 192 13.41 12.54 -40.66
C ASN A 192 12.42 11.64 -41.43
#